data_a9e5a4afb6f93f8b7b909e840cf27637
#
_entry.id   a9e5a4afb6f93f8b7b909e840cf27637
#
_cell.length_a   1.000
_cell.length_b   1.000
_cell.length_c   1.000
_cell.angle_alpha   90.00
_cell.angle_beta   90.00
_cell.angle_gamma   90.00
#
_symmetry.space_group_name_H-M   'P 1'
#
loop_
_entity.id
_entity.type
_entity.pdbx_description
1 polymer ?
#
loop_
_entity_poly.entity_id
_entity_poly.type
_entity_poly.pdbx_seq_one_letter_code
_entity_poly.pdbx_strand_id
1 'polypeptide(L)'
;MRLLLALAAPLLLAACGTTDPSTGAPRTPDPTTTAAAPTATTTATTTAGTRHTGTSIEQPPPFRVQYDGHELALRPHTYCYGDGCVDGVATDPPDIGAPAEVRVHVPVARFELSVFAREITREPRADRPFADVTCGGRSFEVPVEDLGDGWYALRPAGPAGHYDLELFAQGGGDMIGALRWRTPTDGPMPEPTARLALIAEHDGEPDSYGLELAIDDLATTPRRASAEIEVTAGNGRSLTFDVAQPRQDRCQSAGDLYFDRPDAPAREASRLGDFPFTTTVTLTLDGRTHRATAVYPDDEIRGNEPSVALEFTPALPGL
;
A
#
# COMPACT_ATOMS: atom_id res chain seq x y z
N MET A 1 -28.89 -13.25 -5.46
CA MET A 1 -28.52 -12.24 -4.46
C MET A 1 -27.02 -12.43 -4.30
N ARG A 2 -26.22 -11.72 -5.11
CA ARG A 2 -24.75 -11.84 -5.09
C ARG A 2 -24.23 -10.75 -4.15
N LEU A 3 -23.64 -11.16 -3.04
CA LEU A 3 -22.90 -10.26 -2.14
C LEU A 3 -21.61 -9.88 -2.85
N LEU A 4 -21.47 -8.62 -3.22
CA LEU A 4 -20.20 -8.03 -3.64
C LEU A 4 -19.44 -7.69 -2.35
N LEU A 5 -18.37 -8.44 -2.07
CA LEU A 5 -17.38 -8.04 -1.06
C LEU A 5 -16.58 -6.88 -1.64
N ALA A 6 -16.61 -5.74 -0.94
CA ALA A 6 -15.75 -4.60 -1.23
C ALA A 6 -14.33 -4.94 -0.75
N LEU A 7 -13.38 -5.00 -1.67
CA LEU A 7 -11.95 -5.07 -1.36
C LEU A 7 -11.48 -3.66 -0.94
N ALA A 8 -11.06 -3.52 0.29
CA ALA A 8 -10.30 -2.35 0.74
C ALA A 8 -8.81 -2.67 0.61
N ALA A 9 -8.12 -2.05 -0.33
CA ALA A 9 -6.66 -2.10 -0.39
C ALA A 9 -6.08 -1.09 0.60
N PRO A 10 -5.11 -1.46 1.46
CA PRO A 10 -4.49 -0.49 2.35
C PRO A 10 -3.49 0.39 1.59
N LEU A 11 -3.71 1.69 1.67
CA LEU A 11 -2.74 2.69 1.25
C LEU A 11 -1.69 2.90 2.32
N LEU A 12 -0.43 2.79 1.91
CA LEU A 12 0.71 3.31 2.65
C LEU A 12 0.75 4.84 2.49
N LEU A 13 0.33 5.57 3.53
CA LEU A 13 0.52 7.01 3.62
C LEU A 13 2.02 7.31 3.76
N ALA A 14 2.66 7.71 2.66
CA ALA A 14 3.94 8.39 2.71
C ALA A 14 3.67 9.88 3.02
N ALA A 15 3.94 10.30 4.25
CA ALA A 15 3.93 11.72 4.62
C ALA A 15 5.06 12.44 3.88
N CYS A 16 4.73 13.16 2.82
CA CYS A 16 5.63 14.13 2.17
C CYS A 16 5.77 15.37 3.04
N GLY A 17 6.89 15.48 3.75
CA GLY A 17 7.31 16.76 4.34
C GLY A 17 7.65 17.75 3.24
N THR A 18 6.89 18.84 3.15
CA THR A 18 7.18 20.00 2.30
C THR A 18 8.35 20.77 2.86
N THR A 19 9.50 20.74 2.19
CA THR A 19 10.60 21.70 2.42
C THR A 19 10.52 22.79 1.36
N ASP A 20 10.21 24.01 1.80
CA ASP A 20 10.27 25.23 0.99
C ASP A 20 11.70 25.48 0.47
N PRO A 21 11.90 25.80 -0.82
CA PRO A 21 13.16 26.28 -1.31
C PRO A 21 13.27 27.80 -1.08
N SER A 22 13.99 28.21 -0.05
CA SER A 22 14.44 29.59 0.12
C SER A 22 15.53 29.92 -0.90
N THR A 23 15.20 30.79 -1.83
CA THR A 23 16.13 31.40 -2.78
C THR A 23 17.04 32.37 -2.06
N GLY A 24 18.31 32.00 -1.85
CA GLY A 24 19.37 32.87 -1.38
C GLY A 24 20.35 33.19 -2.50
N ALA A 25 20.43 34.47 -2.85
CA ALA A 25 21.40 35.03 -3.80
C ALA A 25 22.86 34.94 -3.31
N PRO A 26 23.87 34.91 -4.18
CA PRO A 26 25.27 34.74 -3.81
C PRO A 26 25.86 36.03 -3.23
N ARG A 27 26.51 35.91 -2.08
CA ARG A 27 27.39 36.98 -1.51
C ARG A 27 28.84 36.61 -1.71
N THR A 28 29.58 37.54 -2.24
CA THR A 28 31.02 37.62 -2.41
C THR A 28 31.76 37.56 -1.07
N PRO A 29 32.95 36.97 -1.00
CA PRO A 29 33.74 36.94 0.26
C PRO A 29 34.64 38.19 0.34
N ASP A 30 34.76 38.74 1.54
CA ASP A 30 35.77 39.73 1.91
C ASP A 30 36.56 39.26 3.15
N PRO A 31 37.79 39.73 3.37
CA PRO A 31 38.87 38.93 3.89
C PRO A 31 39.12 39.06 5.42
N THR A 32 39.68 38.01 5.91
CA THR A 32 40.59 37.79 7.06
C THR A 32 40.82 38.93 8.08
N THR A 33 40.45 38.66 9.34
CA THR A 33 41.18 39.19 10.49
C THR A 33 41.27 38.13 11.59
N THR A 34 42.51 37.73 11.88
CA THR A 34 42.90 36.84 12.98
C THR A 34 42.77 37.58 14.30
N ALA A 35 42.03 37.04 15.27
CA ALA A 35 42.12 37.46 16.66
C ALA A 35 41.99 36.25 17.58
N ALA A 36 42.88 36.25 18.58
CA ALA A 36 43.17 35.19 19.52
C ALA A 36 41.99 34.85 20.47
N ALA A 37 41.92 33.59 20.87
CA ALA A 37 40.99 33.04 21.84
C ALA A 37 41.17 33.54 23.27
N PRO A 38 40.08 33.68 24.03
CA PRO A 38 40.12 33.47 25.47
C PRO A 38 39.47 32.15 25.84
N THR A 39 40.13 31.38 26.65
CA THR A 39 39.67 30.16 27.30
C THR A 39 38.49 30.51 28.22
N ALA A 40 37.29 30.11 27.86
CA ALA A 40 36.12 30.22 28.73
C ALA A 40 35.80 28.85 29.30
N THR A 41 35.93 28.71 30.58
CA THR A 41 35.47 27.59 31.40
C THR A 41 33.93 27.61 31.37
N THR A 42 33.29 26.74 30.64
CA THR A 42 31.84 26.63 30.63
C THR A 42 31.37 25.66 31.69
N THR A 43 30.81 26.22 32.75
CA THR A 43 30.04 25.46 33.74
C THR A 43 28.76 24.97 33.09
N ALA A 44 28.63 23.67 32.94
CA ALA A 44 27.40 23.05 32.41
C ALA A 44 26.28 23.20 33.44
N THR A 45 25.37 24.14 33.21
CA THR A 45 24.09 24.23 33.92
C THR A 45 23.18 23.17 33.34
N THR A 46 22.96 22.09 34.08
CA THR A 46 21.96 21.05 33.72
C THR A 46 20.56 21.68 33.86
N THR A 47 20.01 22.12 32.77
CA THR A 47 18.59 22.51 32.73
C THR A 47 17.78 21.22 32.85
N ALA A 48 17.08 21.06 33.97
CA ALA A 48 16.14 19.99 34.18
C ALA A 48 15.06 20.08 33.08
N GLY A 49 15.12 19.18 32.13
CA GLY A 49 14.12 19.06 31.08
C GLY A 49 12.75 18.83 31.71
N THR A 50 11.82 19.71 31.37
CA THR A 50 10.41 19.57 31.73
C THR A 50 9.95 18.19 31.21
N ARG A 51 9.69 17.27 32.14
CA ARG A 51 9.09 15.99 31.84
C ARG A 51 7.69 16.27 31.33
N HIS A 52 7.47 16.21 30.02
CA HIS A 52 6.14 16.08 29.47
C HIS A 52 5.57 14.79 30.05
N THR A 53 4.60 14.90 30.93
CA THR A 53 3.71 13.81 31.31
C THR A 53 2.81 13.56 30.10
N GLY A 54 3.33 12.93 29.05
CA GLY A 54 2.53 12.44 27.94
C GLY A 54 1.57 11.40 28.50
N THR A 55 0.29 11.57 28.25
CA THR A 55 -0.71 10.53 28.44
C THR A 55 -0.19 9.30 27.71
N SER A 56 0.00 8.18 28.42
CA SER A 56 0.42 6.93 27.77
C SER A 56 -0.69 6.52 26.82
N ILE A 57 -0.39 6.39 25.53
CA ILE A 57 -1.34 5.89 24.53
C ILE A 57 -1.72 4.48 24.96
N GLU A 58 -3.02 4.21 25.02
CA GLU A 58 -3.52 2.88 25.34
C GLU A 58 -3.12 1.91 24.23
N GLN A 59 -2.49 0.80 24.62
CA GLN A 59 -2.08 -0.22 23.68
C GLN A 59 -3.23 -1.25 23.52
N PRO A 60 -3.60 -1.62 22.28
CA PRO A 60 -4.59 -2.68 22.07
C PRO A 60 -4.07 -4.01 22.60
N PRO A 61 -4.98 -4.93 22.98
CA PRO A 61 -4.60 -6.30 23.31
C PRO A 61 -3.90 -6.98 22.13
N PRO A 62 -2.98 -7.94 22.37
CA PRO A 62 -2.29 -8.63 21.29
C PRO A 62 -3.22 -9.54 20.50
N PHE A 63 -2.96 -9.73 19.20
CA PHE A 63 -3.51 -10.86 18.47
C PHE A 63 -3.11 -12.17 19.15
N ARG A 64 -4.00 -13.15 19.14
CA ARG A 64 -3.64 -14.52 19.55
C ARG A 64 -3.52 -15.37 18.29
N VAL A 65 -2.34 -15.94 18.06
CA VAL A 65 -2.04 -16.74 16.88
C VAL A 65 -1.85 -18.19 17.33
N GLN A 66 -2.65 -19.11 16.81
CA GLN A 66 -2.59 -20.54 17.09
C GLN A 66 -2.13 -21.32 15.87
N TYR A 67 -1.17 -22.21 16.05
CA TYR A 67 -0.61 -23.07 14.99
C TYR A 67 0.04 -24.31 15.62
N ASP A 68 -0.14 -25.48 15.04
CA ASP A 68 0.50 -26.75 15.44
C ASP A 68 0.47 -27.02 16.97
N GLY A 69 -0.62 -26.64 17.65
CA GLY A 69 -0.77 -26.76 19.10
C GLY A 69 -0.02 -25.71 19.93
N HIS A 70 0.61 -24.74 19.29
CA HIS A 70 1.23 -23.57 19.92
C HIS A 70 0.29 -22.38 19.94
N GLU A 71 0.53 -21.46 20.87
CA GLU A 71 -0.13 -20.15 20.91
C GLU A 71 0.92 -19.04 21.07
N LEU A 72 0.80 -18.00 20.25
CA LEU A 72 1.63 -16.82 20.26
C LEU A 72 0.76 -15.58 20.53
N ALA A 73 1.16 -14.75 21.49
CA ALA A 73 0.60 -13.41 21.68
C ALA A 73 1.40 -12.42 20.84
N LEU A 74 0.84 -12.01 19.69
CA LEU A 74 1.48 -11.10 18.74
C LEU A 74 1.06 -9.66 19.00
N ARG A 75 1.97 -8.84 19.50
CA ARG A 75 1.70 -7.41 19.75
C ARG A 75 1.68 -6.65 18.44
N PRO A 76 0.68 -5.76 18.23
CA PRO A 76 0.71 -4.86 17.09
C PRO A 76 1.87 -3.87 17.22
N HIS A 77 2.50 -3.56 16.09
CA HIS A 77 3.56 -2.56 16.00
C HIS A 77 3.04 -1.19 15.55
N THR A 78 1.93 -1.17 14.82
CA THR A 78 1.21 0.03 14.39
C THR A 78 -0.23 -0.11 14.82
N TYR A 79 -0.84 0.95 15.34
CA TYR A 79 -2.25 0.93 15.72
C TYR A 79 -2.79 2.35 15.93
N CYS A 80 -4.08 2.53 15.65
CA CYS A 80 -4.91 3.61 16.18
C CYS A 80 -5.96 2.99 17.11
N TYR A 81 -5.80 3.18 18.43
CA TYR A 81 -6.64 2.56 19.45
C TYR A 81 -6.93 3.53 20.59
N GLY A 82 -8.18 3.58 21.06
CA GLY A 82 -8.59 4.63 22.01
C GLY A 82 -8.40 6.04 21.41
N ASP A 83 -7.72 6.90 22.16
CA ASP A 83 -7.51 8.30 21.77
C ASP A 83 -6.14 8.57 21.12
N GLY A 84 -5.42 7.51 20.66
CA GLY A 84 -4.08 7.69 20.14
C GLY A 84 -3.66 6.70 19.06
N CYS A 85 -2.70 7.14 18.26
CA CYS A 85 -2.06 6.32 17.23
C CYS A 85 -0.58 6.14 17.52
N VAL A 86 -0.07 4.97 17.20
CA VAL A 86 1.36 4.62 17.20
C VAL A 86 1.70 4.08 15.83
N ASP A 87 2.70 4.66 15.21
CA ASP A 87 3.28 4.19 13.96
C ASP A 87 4.64 3.53 14.25
N GLY A 88 4.77 2.27 13.88
CA GLY A 88 5.94 1.46 14.12
C GLY A 88 6.26 0.54 12.96
N VAL A 89 7.38 -0.16 13.05
CA VAL A 89 7.82 -1.12 12.03
C VAL A 89 8.16 -2.44 12.73
N ALA A 90 7.67 -3.55 12.18
CA ALA A 90 8.10 -4.87 12.61
C ALA A 90 9.55 -5.12 12.17
N THR A 91 10.50 -5.05 13.11
CA THR A 91 11.91 -5.25 12.80
C THR A 91 12.34 -6.71 12.77
N ASP A 92 11.65 -7.57 13.53
CA ASP A 92 11.92 -9.01 13.61
C ASP A 92 10.61 -9.79 13.87
N PRO A 93 9.77 -9.96 12.83
CA PRO A 93 8.54 -10.72 12.96
C PRO A 93 8.82 -12.17 13.41
N PRO A 94 8.04 -12.72 14.35
CA PRO A 94 8.22 -14.11 14.79
C PRO A 94 7.97 -15.09 13.63
N ASP A 95 8.85 -16.07 13.48
CA ASP A 95 8.71 -17.17 12.51
C ASP A 95 7.91 -18.31 13.16
N ILE A 96 6.76 -18.64 12.59
CA ILE A 96 5.89 -19.71 13.05
C ILE A 96 6.16 -21.05 12.37
N GLY A 97 7.20 -21.15 11.54
CA GLY A 97 7.55 -22.36 10.80
C GLY A 97 6.63 -22.61 9.61
N ALA A 98 6.19 -23.88 9.45
CA ALA A 98 5.42 -24.31 8.29
C ALA A 98 4.10 -25.03 8.66
N PRO A 99 3.24 -24.44 9.51
CA PRO A 99 1.95 -25.02 9.82
C PRO A 99 1.04 -25.08 8.58
N ALA A 100 0.19 -26.10 8.51
CA ALA A 100 -0.79 -26.23 7.42
C ALA A 100 -1.98 -25.26 7.57
N GLU A 101 -2.24 -24.78 8.77
CA GLU A 101 -3.28 -23.80 9.09
C GLU A 101 -2.79 -22.91 10.25
N VAL A 102 -3.10 -21.63 10.15
CA VAL A 102 -2.87 -20.63 11.19
C VAL A 102 -4.21 -20.06 11.60
N ARG A 103 -4.48 -19.97 12.90
CA ARG A 103 -5.68 -19.31 13.43
C ARG A 103 -5.28 -18.02 14.11
N VAL A 104 -5.97 -16.94 13.77
CA VAL A 104 -5.74 -15.60 14.31
C VAL A 104 -7.01 -15.14 15.03
N HIS A 105 -6.87 -14.74 16.28
CA HIS A 105 -7.94 -14.06 17.00
C HIS A 105 -7.64 -12.57 17.07
N VAL A 106 -8.58 -11.77 16.58
CA VAL A 106 -8.59 -10.31 16.71
C VAL A 106 -9.31 -9.96 18.01
N PRO A 107 -8.60 -9.40 19.02
CA PRO A 107 -9.15 -9.24 20.37
C PRO A 107 -10.10 -8.05 20.53
N VAL A 108 -10.23 -7.21 19.49
CA VAL A 108 -11.07 -6.01 19.50
C VAL A 108 -12.37 -6.30 18.77
N ALA A 109 -13.49 -6.14 19.46
CA ALA A 109 -14.81 -6.40 18.88
C ALA A 109 -15.09 -5.49 17.68
N ARG A 110 -15.72 -6.05 16.64
CA ARG A 110 -16.05 -5.39 15.38
C ARG A 110 -14.86 -5.00 14.49
N PHE A 111 -13.65 -5.46 14.83
CA PHE A 111 -12.54 -5.37 13.90
C PHE A 111 -12.60 -6.57 12.96
N GLU A 112 -12.41 -6.30 11.67
CA GLU A 112 -12.29 -7.30 10.61
C GLU A 112 -10.82 -7.49 10.26
N LEU A 113 -10.42 -8.73 9.96
CA LEU A 113 -9.05 -9.08 9.64
C LEU A 113 -8.86 -9.16 8.12
N SER A 114 -7.88 -8.43 7.61
CA SER A 114 -7.26 -8.65 6.30
C SER A 114 -5.81 -9.10 6.52
N VAL A 115 -5.32 -9.96 5.65
CA VAL A 115 -3.95 -10.49 5.74
C VAL A 115 -3.25 -10.34 4.39
N PHE A 116 -2.07 -9.72 4.42
CA PHE A 116 -1.24 -9.54 3.23
C PHE A 116 0.03 -10.37 3.37
N ALA A 117 0.33 -11.15 2.35
CA ALA A 117 1.58 -11.90 2.25
C ALA A 117 2.56 -11.17 1.35
N ARG A 118 3.83 -11.11 1.76
CA ARG A 118 4.95 -10.63 0.95
C ARG A 118 6.03 -11.70 0.93
N GLU A 119 6.34 -12.19 -0.25
CA GLU A 119 7.35 -13.24 -0.42
C GLU A 119 8.74 -12.74 0.00
N ILE A 120 9.41 -13.52 0.84
CA ILE A 120 10.79 -13.26 1.25
C ILE A 120 11.71 -13.79 0.17
N THR A 121 12.31 -12.90 -0.62
CA THR A 121 13.21 -13.23 -1.72
C THR A 121 14.68 -13.34 -1.30
N ARG A 122 15.02 -12.82 -0.12
CA ARG A 122 16.38 -12.79 0.42
C ARG A 122 16.37 -13.08 1.90
N GLU A 123 17.40 -13.74 2.38
CA GLU A 123 17.55 -14.02 3.81
C GLU A 123 17.58 -12.70 4.63
N PRO A 124 16.74 -12.60 5.67
CA PRO A 124 16.77 -11.48 6.58
C PRO A 124 18.14 -11.35 7.25
N ARG A 125 18.66 -10.13 7.32
CA ARG A 125 19.91 -9.82 8.03
C ARG A 125 19.69 -8.59 8.89
N ALA A 126 20.33 -8.54 10.04
CA ALA A 126 20.20 -7.44 11.00
C ALA A 126 20.61 -6.05 10.43
N ASP A 127 21.46 -6.04 9.41
CA ASP A 127 21.96 -4.84 8.73
C ASP A 127 21.16 -4.47 7.48
N ARG A 128 20.10 -5.23 7.14
CA ARG A 128 19.31 -5.02 5.93
C ARG A 128 17.91 -4.52 6.27
N PRO A 129 17.47 -3.39 5.67
CA PRO A 129 16.09 -2.92 5.83
C PRO A 129 15.07 -3.98 5.42
N PHE A 130 13.94 -4.01 6.11
CA PHE A 130 12.83 -4.94 5.84
C PHE A 130 12.38 -4.92 4.36
N ALA A 131 12.25 -3.72 3.78
CA ALA A 131 11.87 -3.55 2.38
C ALA A 131 12.80 -4.24 1.37
N ASP A 132 14.10 -4.44 1.71
CA ASP A 132 15.04 -5.10 0.82
C ASP A 132 14.87 -6.64 0.81
N VAL A 133 14.23 -7.19 1.83
CA VAL A 133 14.05 -8.65 1.99
C VAL A 133 12.92 -9.17 1.11
N THR A 134 11.88 -8.37 0.92
CA THR A 134 10.70 -8.71 0.13
C THR A 134 10.70 -8.10 -1.27
N CYS A 135 11.72 -7.29 -1.60
CA CYS A 135 11.80 -6.61 -2.89
C CYS A 135 11.85 -7.60 -4.06
N GLY A 136 10.93 -7.41 -5.01
CA GLY A 136 10.79 -8.28 -6.19
C GLY A 136 10.12 -9.62 -5.90
N GLY A 137 9.72 -9.89 -4.66
CA GLY A 137 8.87 -11.00 -4.29
C GLY A 137 7.41 -10.72 -4.62
N ARG A 138 6.60 -11.74 -4.60
CA ARG A 138 5.16 -11.63 -4.80
C ARG A 138 4.50 -11.02 -3.55
N SER A 139 3.48 -10.19 -3.77
CA SER A 139 2.64 -9.65 -2.71
C SER A 139 1.18 -9.89 -3.07
N PHE A 140 0.38 -10.40 -2.14
CA PHE A 140 -1.04 -10.68 -2.39
C PHE A 140 -1.83 -10.73 -1.08
N GLU A 141 -3.14 -10.56 -1.19
CA GLU A 141 -4.05 -10.76 -0.05
C GLU A 141 -4.31 -12.25 0.16
N VAL A 142 -4.11 -12.71 1.41
CA VAL A 142 -4.38 -14.10 1.80
C VAL A 142 -5.86 -14.24 2.14
N PRO A 143 -6.60 -15.17 1.51
CA PRO A 143 -7.99 -15.42 1.88
C PRO A 143 -8.11 -15.82 3.35
N VAL A 144 -8.99 -15.16 4.08
CA VAL A 144 -9.30 -15.44 5.48
C VAL A 144 -10.68 -16.08 5.60
N GLU A 145 -10.80 -17.13 6.39
CA GLU A 145 -12.08 -17.75 6.74
C GLU A 145 -12.51 -17.25 8.13
N ASP A 146 -13.64 -16.58 8.22
CA ASP A 146 -14.22 -16.14 9.47
C ASP A 146 -14.81 -17.36 10.22
N LEU A 147 -14.28 -17.65 11.40
CA LEU A 147 -14.74 -18.75 12.27
C LEU A 147 -15.72 -18.28 13.35
N GLY A 148 -16.03 -17.00 13.42
CA GLY A 148 -16.84 -16.36 14.45
C GLY A 148 -16.04 -15.97 15.69
N ASP A 149 -16.66 -15.17 16.55
CA ASP A 149 -16.08 -14.69 17.82
C ASP A 149 -14.68 -14.03 17.67
N GLY A 150 -14.41 -13.38 16.52
CA GLY A 150 -13.15 -12.74 16.20
C GLY A 150 -12.01 -13.70 15.84
N TRP A 151 -12.31 -14.98 15.61
CA TRP A 151 -11.36 -15.96 15.11
C TRP A 151 -11.42 -16.07 13.58
N TYR A 152 -10.25 -16.18 12.98
CA TYR A 152 -10.05 -16.34 11.54
C TYR A 152 -9.08 -17.48 11.27
N ALA A 153 -9.31 -18.25 10.20
CA ALA A 153 -8.37 -19.26 9.74
C ALA A 153 -7.68 -18.81 8.44
N LEU A 154 -6.37 -19.04 8.40
CA LEU A 154 -5.51 -18.84 7.25
C LEU A 154 -5.01 -20.18 6.76
N ARG A 155 -5.07 -20.43 5.45
CA ARG A 155 -4.48 -21.59 4.79
C ARG A 155 -3.47 -21.11 3.75
N PRO A 156 -2.52 -21.97 3.33
CA PRO A 156 -1.58 -21.61 2.27
C PRO A 156 -2.31 -21.02 1.06
N ALA A 157 -1.84 -19.85 0.63
CA ALA A 157 -2.28 -19.16 -0.57
C ALA A 157 -1.03 -18.76 -1.37
N GLY A 158 -1.18 -18.66 -2.70
CA GLY A 158 -0.06 -18.42 -3.57
C GLY A 158 0.89 -19.61 -3.71
N PRO A 159 2.06 -19.42 -4.32
CA PRO A 159 3.10 -20.43 -4.41
C PRO A 159 3.61 -20.88 -3.03
N ALA A 160 4.06 -22.13 -2.92
CA ALA A 160 4.79 -22.57 -1.74
C ALA A 160 6.04 -21.70 -1.55
N GLY A 161 6.22 -21.13 -0.35
CA GLY A 161 7.27 -20.14 -0.16
C GLY A 161 7.43 -19.69 1.30
N HIS A 162 8.25 -18.69 1.49
CA HIS A 162 8.48 -18.05 2.77
C HIS A 162 7.96 -16.61 2.71
N TYR A 163 7.04 -16.27 3.59
CA TYR A 163 6.31 -15.00 3.54
C TYR A 163 6.42 -14.24 4.86
N ASP A 164 6.57 -12.93 4.76
CA ASP A 164 6.17 -12.01 5.81
C ASP A 164 4.67 -11.74 5.67
N LEU A 165 3.90 -12.08 6.70
CA LEU A 165 2.47 -11.78 6.77
C LEU A 165 2.25 -10.51 7.57
N GLU A 166 1.46 -9.60 7.02
CA GLU A 166 0.92 -8.45 7.72
C GLU A 166 -0.53 -8.73 8.08
N LEU A 167 -0.81 -8.76 9.38
CA LEU A 167 -2.16 -8.91 9.94
C LEU A 167 -2.72 -7.52 10.18
N PHE A 168 -3.67 -7.09 9.35
CA PHE A 168 -4.34 -5.80 9.47
C PHE A 168 -5.75 -6.00 9.98
N ALA A 169 -6.04 -5.52 11.18
CA ALA A 169 -7.38 -5.55 11.74
C ALA A 169 -7.94 -4.13 11.83
N GLN A 170 -9.10 -3.89 11.24
CA GLN A 170 -9.72 -2.59 11.10
C GLN A 170 -11.17 -2.59 11.59
N GLY A 171 -11.59 -1.49 12.24
CA GLY A 171 -12.95 -1.28 12.75
C GLY A 171 -13.13 0.15 13.24
N GLY A 172 -13.48 0.36 14.51
CA GLY A 172 -13.47 1.68 15.14
C GLY A 172 -12.06 2.23 15.46
N GLY A 173 -11.06 1.77 14.78
CA GLY A 173 -9.63 2.03 14.82
C GLY A 173 -8.94 0.99 13.95
N ASP A 174 -7.64 0.80 14.13
CA ASP A 174 -6.87 -0.23 13.43
C ASP A 174 -5.75 -0.78 14.30
N MET A 175 -5.24 -1.95 13.89
CA MET A 175 -4.03 -2.54 14.48
C MET A 175 -3.33 -3.45 13.45
N ILE A 176 -2.00 -3.33 13.39
CA ILE A 176 -1.15 -4.07 12.46
C ILE A 176 -0.14 -4.90 13.24
N GLY A 177 -0.13 -6.22 12.99
CA GLY A 177 0.89 -7.15 13.46
C GLY A 177 1.61 -7.81 12.30
N ALA A 178 2.80 -8.34 12.52
CA ALA A 178 3.54 -9.07 11.49
C ALA A 178 4.10 -10.38 12.03
N LEU A 179 4.10 -11.41 11.18
CA LEU A 179 4.73 -12.70 11.46
C LEU A 179 5.30 -13.31 10.18
N ARG A 180 6.18 -14.30 10.31
CA ARG A 180 6.71 -15.09 9.18
C ARG A 180 6.08 -16.45 9.14
N TRP A 181 5.71 -16.86 7.94
CA TRP A 181 5.11 -18.16 7.66
C TRP A 181 5.73 -18.80 6.43
N ARG A 182 6.12 -20.04 6.56
CA ARG A 182 6.54 -20.86 5.43
C ARG A 182 5.37 -21.71 4.98
N THR A 183 4.82 -21.41 3.79
CA THR A 183 3.75 -22.24 3.22
C THR A 183 4.34 -23.51 2.62
N PRO A 184 3.92 -24.70 3.09
CA PRO A 184 4.52 -25.95 2.63
C PRO A 184 4.06 -26.40 1.24
N THR A 185 2.94 -25.86 0.77
CA THR A 185 2.29 -26.21 -0.50
C THR A 185 1.76 -24.99 -1.20
N ASP A 186 1.60 -25.06 -2.51
CA ASP A 186 0.87 -24.06 -3.26
C ASP A 186 -0.59 -23.98 -2.79
N GLY A 187 -1.15 -22.79 -2.83
CA GLY A 187 -2.55 -22.50 -2.56
C GLY A 187 -3.16 -21.63 -3.64
N PRO A 188 -4.45 -21.30 -3.54
CA PRO A 188 -5.11 -20.43 -4.50
C PRO A 188 -4.48 -19.03 -4.48
N MET A 189 -4.34 -18.43 -5.66
CA MET A 189 -3.97 -17.02 -5.82
C MET A 189 -5.23 -16.18 -6.04
N PRO A 190 -5.23 -14.91 -5.64
CA PRO A 190 -6.22 -13.96 -6.10
C PRO A 190 -6.26 -13.89 -7.64
N GLU A 191 -7.44 -13.64 -8.20
CA GLU A 191 -7.53 -13.30 -9.61
C GLU A 191 -6.90 -11.91 -9.85
N PRO A 192 -6.26 -11.69 -11.01
CA PRO A 192 -5.72 -10.38 -11.33
C PRO A 192 -6.77 -9.30 -11.27
N THR A 193 -6.42 -8.19 -10.63
CA THR A 193 -7.28 -7.02 -10.53
C THR A 193 -6.63 -5.82 -11.20
N ALA A 194 -7.44 -4.84 -11.60
CA ALA A 194 -6.95 -3.58 -12.11
C ALA A 194 -7.86 -2.42 -11.69
N ARG A 195 -7.23 -1.29 -11.38
CA ARG A 195 -7.93 -0.06 -11.02
C ARG A 195 -7.26 1.15 -11.63
N LEU A 196 -8.06 2.17 -11.88
CA LEU A 196 -7.57 3.46 -12.39
C LEU A 196 -8.11 4.59 -11.51
N ALA A 197 -7.22 5.36 -10.92
CA ALA A 197 -7.51 6.68 -10.36
C ALA A 197 -7.15 7.74 -11.41
N LEU A 198 -8.08 8.63 -11.73
CA LEU A 198 -7.87 9.67 -12.74
C LEU A 198 -8.68 10.92 -12.46
N ILE A 199 -10.01 10.79 -12.39
CA ILE A 199 -10.97 11.86 -12.19
C ILE A 199 -11.88 11.44 -11.05
N ALA A 200 -12.15 12.39 -10.15
CA ALA A 200 -13.07 12.20 -9.05
C ALA A 200 -14.03 13.40 -8.94
N GLU A 201 -15.09 13.21 -8.17
CA GLU A 201 -15.98 14.30 -7.79
C GLU A 201 -15.36 15.07 -6.60
N HIS A 202 -15.29 16.39 -6.72
CA HIS A 202 -14.95 17.30 -5.64
C HIS A 202 -15.93 18.48 -5.64
N ASP A 203 -16.69 18.61 -4.56
CA ASP A 203 -17.73 19.66 -4.42
C ASP A 203 -18.78 19.68 -5.56
N GLY A 204 -19.11 18.53 -6.13
CA GLY A 204 -20.05 18.38 -7.23
C GLY A 204 -19.45 18.53 -8.63
N GLU A 205 -18.18 18.86 -8.73
CA GLU A 205 -17.48 19.14 -9.98
C GLU A 205 -16.40 18.08 -10.26
N PRO A 206 -16.06 17.82 -11.54
CA PRO A 206 -14.94 16.96 -11.88
C PRO A 206 -13.59 17.58 -11.49
N ASP A 207 -12.78 16.84 -10.74
CA ASP A 207 -11.42 17.23 -10.40
C ASP A 207 -10.42 16.11 -10.74
N SER A 208 -9.16 16.48 -10.89
CA SER A 208 -8.07 15.56 -11.14
C SER A 208 -7.60 14.92 -9.85
N TYR A 209 -7.56 13.60 -9.81
CA TYR A 209 -6.97 12.84 -8.72
C TYR A 209 -5.55 12.32 -9.01
N GLY A 210 -4.95 12.75 -10.12
CA GLY A 210 -3.72 12.20 -10.65
C GLY A 210 -3.99 11.07 -11.63
N LEU A 211 -2.95 10.43 -12.15
CA LEU A 211 -3.10 9.25 -12.98
C LEU A 211 -2.35 8.10 -12.34
N GLU A 212 -3.10 7.14 -11.84
CA GLU A 212 -2.59 5.91 -11.27
C GLU A 212 -3.35 4.71 -11.83
N LEU A 213 -2.71 3.94 -12.71
CA LEU A 213 -3.22 2.66 -13.18
C LEU A 213 -2.43 1.57 -12.46
N ALA A 214 -3.09 0.84 -11.57
CA ALA A 214 -2.55 -0.30 -10.85
C ALA A 214 -3.13 -1.60 -11.42
N ILE A 215 -2.28 -2.61 -11.57
CA ILE A 215 -2.63 -3.96 -11.98
C ILE A 215 -1.91 -4.90 -11.04
N ASP A 216 -2.65 -5.74 -10.36
CA ASP A 216 -2.14 -6.59 -9.29
C ASP A 216 -2.38 -8.08 -9.65
N ASP A 217 -1.58 -8.96 -9.07
CA ASP A 217 -1.74 -10.42 -9.11
C ASP A 217 -1.63 -11.09 -10.50
N LEU A 218 -0.91 -10.48 -11.47
CA LEU A 218 -0.61 -11.16 -12.72
C LEU A 218 0.20 -12.45 -12.46
N ALA A 219 -0.03 -13.49 -13.26
CA ALA A 219 0.72 -14.76 -13.18
C ALA A 219 2.24 -14.55 -13.23
N THR A 220 2.68 -13.61 -14.05
CA THR A 220 4.09 -13.24 -14.19
C THR A 220 4.21 -11.73 -14.45
N THR A 221 5.26 -11.11 -13.95
CA THR A 221 5.61 -9.74 -14.35
C THR A 221 5.99 -9.71 -15.83
N PRO A 222 5.27 -8.98 -16.68
CA PRO A 222 5.58 -8.93 -18.10
C PRO A 222 6.92 -8.21 -18.33
N ARG A 223 7.64 -8.62 -19.37
CA ARG A 223 8.91 -7.98 -19.75
C ARG A 223 8.69 -6.60 -20.37
N ARG A 224 7.53 -6.40 -21.00
CA ARG A 224 7.12 -5.15 -21.61
C ARG A 224 5.66 -4.91 -21.30
N ALA A 225 5.36 -3.73 -20.78
CA ALA A 225 4.01 -3.30 -20.55
C ALA A 225 3.85 -1.85 -21.03
N SER A 226 2.73 -1.52 -21.63
CA SER A 226 2.33 -0.17 -21.97
C SER A 226 0.83 -0.04 -21.91
N ALA A 227 0.33 1.15 -21.63
CA ALA A 227 -1.10 1.42 -21.65
C ALA A 227 -1.37 2.71 -22.43
N GLU A 228 -2.46 2.70 -23.20
CA GLU A 228 -3.11 3.87 -23.77
C GLU A 228 -4.44 4.08 -23.03
N ILE A 229 -4.70 5.31 -22.64
CA ILE A 229 -5.93 5.69 -21.91
C ILE A 229 -6.68 6.73 -22.74
N GLU A 230 -7.92 6.43 -23.08
CA GLU A 230 -8.88 7.34 -23.68
C GLU A 230 -9.95 7.72 -22.66
N VAL A 231 -10.14 9.01 -22.44
CA VAL A 231 -11.14 9.56 -21.52
C VAL A 231 -12.16 10.35 -22.33
N THR A 232 -13.44 10.08 -22.14
CA THR A 232 -14.54 10.80 -22.78
C THR A 232 -15.48 11.35 -21.70
N ALA A 233 -15.68 12.67 -21.69
CA ALA A 233 -16.65 13.32 -20.80
C ALA A 233 -18.09 13.20 -21.31
N GLY A 234 -19.08 13.47 -20.46
CA GLY A 234 -20.50 13.38 -20.76
C GLY A 234 -20.96 14.22 -21.95
N ASN A 235 -20.23 15.28 -22.32
CA ASN A 235 -20.48 16.09 -23.53
C ASN A 235 -19.89 15.50 -24.81
N GLY A 236 -19.25 14.32 -24.77
CA GLY A 236 -18.63 13.62 -25.90
C GLY A 236 -17.24 14.11 -26.29
N ARG A 237 -16.64 15.05 -25.58
CA ARG A 237 -15.23 15.44 -25.81
C ARG A 237 -14.31 14.38 -25.26
N SER A 238 -13.24 14.07 -25.97
CA SER A 238 -12.28 13.02 -25.58
C SER A 238 -10.84 13.54 -25.54
N LEU A 239 -10.03 12.87 -24.75
CA LEU A 239 -8.58 13.01 -24.66
C LEU A 239 -7.96 11.61 -24.64
N THR A 240 -6.92 11.38 -25.43
CA THR A 240 -6.15 10.14 -25.43
C THR A 240 -4.70 10.43 -25.09
N PHE A 241 -4.09 9.57 -24.26
CA PHE A 241 -2.69 9.67 -23.89
C PHE A 241 -2.08 8.30 -23.58
N ASP A 242 -0.79 8.18 -23.86
CA ASP A 242 -0.01 7.00 -23.53
C ASP A 242 0.53 7.07 -22.11
N VAL A 243 0.54 5.95 -21.44
CA VAL A 243 1.19 5.76 -20.15
C VAL A 243 2.35 4.80 -20.33
N ALA A 244 3.54 5.27 -20.03
CA ALA A 244 4.73 4.42 -20.10
C ALA A 244 4.82 3.50 -18.89
N GLN A 245 5.43 2.34 -19.07
CA GLN A 245 5.78 1.47 -17.96
C GLN A 245 6.56 2.26 -16.91
N PRO A 246 6.25 2.10 -15.62
CA PRO A 246 6.93 2.82 -14.55
C PRO A 246 8.42 2.51 -14.56
N ARG A 247 9.21 3.46 -14.06
CA ARG A 247 10.65 3.23 -13.91
C ARG A 247 10.87 2.10 -12.92
N GLN A 248 11.72 1.15 -13.30
CA GLN A 248 12.07 -0.03 -12.50
C GLN A 248 13.00 0.25 -11.29
N ASP A 249 13.16 1.53 -10.91
CA ASP A 249 13.99 1.96 -9.78
C ASP A 249 13.29 1.79 -8.41
N ARG A 250 12.01 1.48 -8.40
CA ARG A 250 11.26 1.14 -7.17
C ARG A 250 11.20 -0.36 -6.98
N CYS A 251 11.18 -0.77 -5.73
CA CYS A 251 10.88 -2.14 -5.36
C CYS A 251 9.43 -2.46 -5.75
N GLN A 252 9.24 -3.26 -6.77
CA GLN A 252 7.94 -3.67 -7.28
C GLN A 252 7.73 -5.16 -7.01
N SER A 253 6.54 -5.53 -6.58
CA SER A 253 6.17 -6.93 -6.37
C SER A 253 6.10 -7.69 -7.70
N ALA A 254 6.40 -8.96 -7.66
CA ALA A 254 6.27 -9.81 -8.83
C ALA A 254 4.78 -10.00 -9.17
N GLY A 255 4.43 -9.75 -10.42
CA GLY A 255 3.04 -9.82 -10.89
C GLY A 255 2.30 -8.50 -10.84
N ASP A 256 2.84 -7.46 -10.19
CA ASP A 256 2.21 -6.17 -10.12
C ASP A 256 2.77 -5.20 -11.16
N LEU A 257 1.92 -4.29 -11.63
CA LEU A 257 2.29 -3.18 -12.49
C LEU A 257 1.66 -1.91 -11.96
N TYR A 258 2.43 -0.85 -11.94
CA TYR A 258 1.94 0.45 -11.51
C TYR A 258 2.40 1.51 -12.52
N PHE A 259 1.44 2.16 -13.16
CA PHE A 259 1.67 3.25 -14.09
C PHE A 259 1.25 4.55 -13.44
N ASP A 260 2.18 5.45 -13.28
CA ASP A 260 1.94 6.80 -12.78
C ASP A 260 2.37 7.85 -13.81
N ARG A 261 1.71 8.98 -13.81
CA ARG A 261 2.12 10.14 -14.60
C ARG A 261 1.96 11.43 -13.82
N PRO A 262 2.73 12.48 -14.20
CA PRO A 262 2.47 13.83 -13.71
C PRO A 262 1.00 14.22 -13.91
N ASP A 263 0.43 14.97 -12.99
CA ASP A 263 -1.00 15.35 -12.94
C ASP A 263 -1.53 16.12 -14.17
N ALA A 264 -0.67 16.54 -15.12
CA ALA A 264 -1.09 17.37 -16.25
C ALA A 264 -2.15 16.70 -17.14
N PRO A 265 -2.02 15.44 -17.60
CA PRO A 265 -3.05 14.77 -18.39
C PRO A 265 -4.37 14.59 -17.61
N ALA A 266 -4.31 14.27 -16.33
CA ALA A 266 -5.49 14.12 -15.49
C ALA A 266 -6.24 15.45 -15.33
N ARG A 267 -5.52 16.55 -15.08
CA ARG A 267 -6.09 17.90 -15.04
C ARG A 267 -6.67 18.35 -16.39
N GLU A 268 -6.11 17.92 -17.51
CA GLU A 268 -6.67 18.19 -18.83
C GLU A 268 -7.96 17.39 -19.04
N ALA A 269 -7.95 16.11 -18.63
CA ALA A 269 -9.10 15.23 -18.72
C ALA A 269 -10.28 15.73 -17.88
N SER A 270 -10.06 16.19 -16.64
CA SER A 270 -11.13 16.72 -15.77
C SER A 270 -11.81 17.99 -16.33
N ARG A 271 -11.15 18.69 -17.26
CA ARG A 271 -11.68 19.91 -17.93
C ARG A 271 -12.40 19.63 -19.24
N LEU A 272 -12.54 18.38 -19.64
CA LEU A 272 -13.23 18.02 -20.89
C LEU A 272 -14.72 18.37 -20.83
N GLY A 273 -15.35 18.21 -19.69
CA GLY A 273 -16.79 18.46 -19.49
C GLY A 273 -17.27 17.90 -18.18
N ASP A 274 -18.58 17.73 -18.07
CA ASP A 274 -19.26 17.20 -16.88
C ASP A 274 -19.31 15.68 -16.88
N PHE A 275 -19.69 15.10 -15.75
CA PHE A 275 -19.98 13.66 -15.61
C PHE A 275 -21.09 13.18 -16.59
N PRO A 276 -21.10 11.85 -16.92
CA PRO A 276 -20.12 10.85 -16.53
C PRO A 276 -18.85 10.91 -17.37
N PHE A 277 -17.76 10.34 -16.83
CA PHE A 277 -16.54 10.11 -17.57
C PHE A 277 -16.39 8.64 -17.93
N THR A 278 -16.34 8.35 -19.20
CA THR A 278 -16.03 7.00 -19.70
C THR A 278 -14.54 6.91 -19.95
N THR A 279 -13.88 5.96 -19.32
CA THR A 279 -12.46 5.70 -19.53
C THR A 279 -12.28 4.34 -20.21
N THR A 280 -11.53 4.32 -21.30
CA THR A 280 -11.11 3.08 -21.97
C THR A 280 -9.61 2.93 -21.85
N VAL A 281 -9.17 1.79 -21.29
CA VAL A 281 -7.75 1.44 -21.14
C VAL A 281 -7.42 0.34 -22.14
N THR A 282 -6.42 0.58 -22.98
CA THR A 282 -5.82 -0.41 -23.87
C THR A 282 -4.45 -0.78 -23.31
N LEU A 283 -4.38 -1.93 -22.64
CA LEU A 283 -3.16 -2.44 -22.00
C LEU A 283 -2.49 -3.46 -22.91
N THR A 284 -1.18 -3.30 -23.13
CA THR A 284 -0.36 -4.26 -23.91
C THR A 284 0.68 -4.89 -22.98
N LEU A 285 0.58 -6.22 -22.79
CA LEU A 285 1.49 -7.04 -22.00
C LEU A 285 2.23 -8.03 -22.91
N ASP A 286 3.54 -7.89 -23.06
CA ASP A 286 4.38 -8.75 -23.93
C ASP A 286 3.80 -8.95 -25.35
N GLY A 287 3.18 -7.90 -25.90
CA GLY A 287 2.60 -7.90 -27.24
C GLY A 287 1.15 -8.42 -27.32
N ARG A 288 0.54 -8.79 -26.20
CA ARG A 288 -0.90 -9.11 -26.13
C ARG A 288 -1.67 -7.89 -25.64
N THR A 289 -2.77 -7.59 -26.32
CA THR A 289 -3.61 -6.43 -26.00
C THR A 289 -4.83 -6.88 -25.21
N HIS A 290 -5.12 -6.16 -24.14
CA HIS A 290 -6.28 -6.29 -23.28
C HIS A 290 -6.98 -4.93 -23.24
N ARG A 291 -8.32 -4.91 -23.25
CA ARG A 291 -9.08 -3.66 -23.23
C ARG A 291 -10.12 -3.70 -22.13
N ALA A 292 -10.22 -2.62 -21.38
CA ALA A 292 -11.25 -2.40 -20.37
C ALA A 292 -11.91 -1.05 -20.58
N THR A 293 -13.17 -0.94 -20.17
CA THR A 293 -13.90 0.34 -20.14
C THR A 293 -14.60 0.45 -18.80
N ALA A 294 -14.51 1.60 -18.17
CA ALA A 294 -15.20 1.92 -16.93
C ALA A 294 -15.81 3.31 -17.00
N VAL A 295 -16.85 3.55 -16.23
CA VAL A 295 -17.60 4.82 -16.17
C VAL A 295 -17.55 5.36 -14.74
N TYR A 296 -17.00 6.53 -14.55
CA TYR A 296 -17.10 7.23 -13.27
C TYR A 296 -18.32 8.16 -13.27
N PRO A 297 -19.19 8.14 -12.26
CA PRO A 297 -19.03 7.45 -10.98
C PRO A 297 -19.64 6.03 -10.92
N ASP A 298 -20.23 5.50 -11.99
CA ASP A 298 -21.02 4.26 -11.94
C ASP A 298 -20.20 3.03 -11.51
N ASP A 299 -18.92 2.95 -11.94
CA ASP A 299 -17.99 1.87 -11.64
C ASP A 299 -17.00 2.24 -10.51
N GLU A 300 -17.31 3.26 -9.69
CA GLU A 300 -16.45 3.73 -8.61
C GLU A 300 -16.18 2.66 -7.56
N ILE A 301 -14.90 2.46 -7.26
CA ILE A 301 -14.45 1.73 -6.07
C ILE A 301 -14.44 2.71 -4.91
N ARG A 302 -15.35 2.52 -3.96
CA ARG A 302 -15.38 3.35 -2.75
C ARG A 302 -14.21 3.02 -1.85
N GLY A 303 -13.46 4.02 -1.46
CA GLY A 303 -12.30 3.91 -0.59
C GLY A 303 -11.72 5.27 -0.24
N ASN A 304 -10.51 5.27 0.30
CA ASN A 304 -9.79 6.51 0.63
C ASN A 304 -9.33 7.26 -0.64
N GLU A 305 -9.20 6.55 -1.75
CA GLU A 305 -8.87 7.12 -3.06
C GLU A 305 -9.94 6.73 -4.07
N PRO A 306 -10.60 7.70 -4.70
CA PRO A 306 -11.58 7.41 -5.74
C PRO A 306 -10.89 6.81 -6.96
N SER A 307 -11.36 5.65 -7.37
CA SER A 307 -10.86 4.93 -8.53
C SER A 307 -12.00 4.14 -9.18
N VAL A 308 -11.79 3.68 -10.40
CA VAL A 308 -12.71 2.78 -11.08
C VAL A 308 -12.09 1.41 -11.26
N ALA A 309 -12.91 0.35 -11.14
CA ALA A 309 -12.50 -1.01 -11.45
C ALA A 309 -12.41 -1.21 -12.97
N LEU A 310 -11.41 -1.96 -13.41
CA LEU A 310 -11.20 -2.27 -14.82
C LEU A 310 -11.32 -3.78 -15.06
N GLU A 311 -12.35 -4.19 -15.79
CA GLU A 311 -12.51 -5.58 -16.23
C GLU A 311 -11.99 -5.74 -17.66
N PHE A 312 -10.84 -6.38 -17.81
CA PHE A 312 -10.18 -6.52 -19.10
C PHE A 312 -10.73 -7.67 -19.96
N THR A 313 -10.81 -7.40 -21.27
CA THR A 313 -11.10 -8.40 -22.29
C THR A 313 -10.00 -8.39 -23.36
N PRO A 314 -9.32 -9.53 -23.66
CA PRO A 314 -9.39 -10.76 -22.88
C PRO A 314 -8.93 -10.57 -21.44
N ALA A 315 -9.35 -11.48 -20.54
CA ALA A 315 -8.95 -11.41 -19.13
C ALA A 315 -7.44 -11.33 -18.94
N LEU A 316 -7.01 -10.67 -17.87
CA LEU A 316 -5.60 -10.60 -17.49
C LEU A 316 -5.06 -12.01 -17.13
N PRO A 317 -3.78 -12.32 -17.41
CA PRO A 317 -3.23 -13.63 -17.12
C PRO A 317 -3.03 -13.83 -15.61
N GLY A 318 -3.89 -14.64 -14.98
CA GLY A 318 -3.78 -15.13 -13.60
C GLY A 318 -3.00 -16.44 -13.49
N LEU A 319 -2.59 -16.81 -12.25
CA LEU A 319 -1.96 -18.10 -11.92
C LEU A 319 -2.98 -19.23 -11.89
#